data_03eee30cc24fdfaf16ebf4704557b4f5
#
_entry.id   03eee30cc24fdfaf16ebf4704557b4f5
#
_cell.length_a   1.000
_cell.length_b   1.000
_cell.length_c   1.000
_cell.angle_alpha   90.00
_cell.angle_beta   90.00
_cell.angle_gamma   90.00
#
_symmetry.space_group_name_H-M   'P 1'
#
loop_
_entity.id
_entity.type
_entity.pdbx_description
1 polymer ?
#
loop_
_entity_poly.entity_id
_entity_poly.type
_entity_poly.pdbx_seq_one_letter_code
_entity_poly.pdbx_strand_id
1 'polypeptide(L)'
;MRNKIFIIFGFILFIFCFIIFYKGLQKPNIYSPELNQKKSIPSFVSLDFYSNEKVLSDDIFKKGNYYLVNIWSSWCIPCRSEHPFLIRLKNSKINLVGINYKDNINNAKVFLNELGNPYSKILSDKDGVISIELGAYGVPETFLINKEKVIIKKIIGPINNESYKEIVNLIK
;
A
#
# COMPACT_ATOMS: atom_id res chain seq x y z
N MET A 1 53.99 -8.75 -22.70
CA MET A 1 52.71 -9.29 -23.23
C MET A 1 51.80 -9.84 -22.13
N ARG A 2 52.30 -10.54 -21.10
CA ARG A 2 51.52 -11.14 -20.01
C ARG A 2 50.61 -10.15 -19.23
N ASN A 3 51.10 -8.94 -18.93
CA ASN A 3 50.32 -7.94 -18.22
C ASN A 3 49.12 -7.38 -19.03
N LYS A 4 49.25 -7.29 -20.37
CA LYS A 4 48.15 -6.83 -21.22
C LYS A 4 47.00 -7.86 -21.28
N ILE A 5 47.34 -9.17 -21.23
CA ILE A 5 46.34 -10.24 -21.17
C ILE A 5 45.51 -10.18 -19.88
N PHE A 6 46.16 -9.94 -18.74
CA PHE A 6 45.43 -9.77 -17.48
C PHE A 6 44.52 -8.56 -17.45
N ILE A 7 44.92 -7.43 -18.07
CA ILE A 7 44.09 -6.22 -18.18
C ILE A 7 42.86 -6.49 -19.06
N ILE A 8 43.06 -7.16 -20.22
CA ILE A 8 41.96 -7.52 -21.14
C ILE A 8 40.97 -8.48 -20.41
N PHE A 9 41.48 -9.48 -19.72
CA PHE A 9 40.64 -10.43 -18.96
C PHE A 9 39.84 -9.73 -17.85
N GLY A 10 40.46 -8.82 -17.11
CA GLY A 10 39.78 -8.00 -16.10
C GLY A 10 38.68 -7.14 -16.68
N PHE A 11 38.91 -6.54 -17.86
CA PHE A 11 37.92 -5.73 -18.54
C PHE A 11 36.73 -6.55 -19.05
N ILE A 12 36.98 -7.74 -19.60
CA ILE A 12 35.91 -8.67 -20.02
C ILE A 12 35.08 -9.12 -18.83
N LEU A 13 35.71 -9.46 -17.72
CA LEU A 13 35.03 -9.84 -16.48
C LEU A 13 34.16 -8.71 -15.94
N PHE A 14 34.70 -7.48 -15.96
CA PHE A 14 33.94 -6.29 -15.54
C PHE A 14 32.69 -6.05 -16.39
N ILE A 15 32.82 -6.12 -17.73
CA ILE A 15 31.68 -6.00 -18.65
C ILE A 15 30.65 -7.10 -18.40
N PHE A 16 31.09 -8.32 -18.18
CA PHE A 16 30.21 -9.46 -17.91
C PHE A 16 29.41 -9.26 -16.61
N CYS A 17 30.08 -8.86 -15.52
CA CYS A 17 29.41 -8.52 -14.27
C CYS A 17 28.44 -7.34 -14.41
N PHE A 18 28.83 -6.31 -15.17
CA PHE A 18 27.98 -5.15 -15.44
C PHE A 18 26.70 -5.54 -16.21
N ILE A 19 26.82 -6.43 -17.21
CA ILE A 19 25.67 -6.91 -17.98
C ILE A 19 24.71 -7.71 -17.10
N ILE A 20 25.24 -8.59 -16.22
CA ILE A 20 24.41 -9.35 -15.29
C ILE A 20 23.67 -8.41 -14.33
N PHE A 21 24.39 -7.45 -13.75
CA PHE A 21 23.82 -6.48 -12.83
C PHE A 21 22.76 -5.61 -13.54
N TYR A 22 23.05 -5.12 -14.74
CA TYR A 22 22.12 -4.34 -15.56
C TYR A 22 20.85 -5.13 -15.89
N LYS A 23 20.97 -6.40 -16.31
CA LYS A 23 19.81 -7.27 -16.57
C LYS A 23 19.03 -7.57 -15.29
N GLY A 24 19.71 -7.71 -14.16
CA GLY A 24 19.05 -7.90 -12.85
C GLY A 24 18.21 -6.69 -12.43
N LEU A 25 18.69 -5.48 -12.72
CA LEU A 25 17.95 -4.25 -12.43
C LEU A 25 16.74 -4.02 -13.36
N GLN A 26 16.79 -4.53 -14.60
CA GLN A 26 15.68 -4.36 -15.56
C GLN A 26 14.45 -5.22 -15.24
N LYS A 27 14.60 -6.29 -14.45
CA LYS A 27 13.49 -7.10 -13.96
C LYS A 27 13.52 -7.10 -12.44
N PRO A 28 13.06 -6.04 -11.78
CA PRO A 28 12.84 -6.14 -10.36
C PRO A 28 11.83 -7.28 -10.17
N ASN A 29 12.27 -8.40 -9.59
CA ASN A 29 11.36 -9.38 -9.05
C ASN A 29 10.62 -8.69 -7.89
N ILE A 30 9.57 -7.94 -8.23
CA ILE A 30 8.60 -7.49 -7.24
C ILE A 30 7.96 -8.80 -6.78
N TYR A 31 8.47 -9.32 -5.67
CA TYR A 31 7.82 -10.39 -4.96
C TYR A 31 6.46 -9.86 -4.52
N SER A 32 5.45 -10.04 -5.36
CA SER A 32 4.07 -9.99 -4.91
C SER A 32 3.76 -11.40 -4.39
N PRO A 33 3.65 -11.60 -3.07
CA PRO A 33 3.08 -12.85 -2.58
C PRO A 33 1.71 -12.93 -3.24
N GLU A 34 1.55 -13.88 -4.13
CA GLU A 34 0.24 -14.17 -4.69
C GLU A 34 -0.69 -14.37 -3.51
N LEU A 35 -1.80 -13.63 -3.49
CA LEU A 35 -2.92 -13.87 -2.58
C LEU A 35 -3.58 -15.20 -2.98
N ASN A 36 -2.77 -16.27 -3.07
CA ASN A 36 -3.23 -17.62 -3.40
C ASN A 36 -4.10 -18.22 -2.29
N GLN A 37 -4.18 -17.55 -1.14
CA GLN A 37 -5.16 -17.84 -0.11
C GLN A 37 -5.99 -16.57 0.15
N LYS A 38 -7.28 -16.65 -0.19
CA LYS A 38 -8.28 -15.65 0.18
C LYS A 38 -8.24 -15.49 1.71
N LYS A 39 -7.48 -14.52 2.19
CA LYS A 39 -7.30 -14.27 3.62
C LYS A 39 -8.39 -13.34 4.09
N SER A 40 -9.14 -13.76 5.11
CA SER A 40 -10.03 -12.85 5.81
C SER A 40 -9.25 -11.73 6.47
N ILE A 41 -9.85 -10.53 6.56
CA ILE A 41 -9.24 -9.45 7.32
C ILE A 41 -9.04 -9.91 8.77
N PRO A 42 -7.85 -9.72 9.38
CA PRO A 42 -7.60 -10.10 10.76
C PRO A 42 -8.43 -9.25 11.72
N SER A 43 -8.76 -9.81 12.89
CA SER A 43 -9.31 -9.03 13.99
C SER A 43 -8.17 -8.30 14.71
N PHE A 44 -8.29 -6.98 14.83
CA PHE A 44 -7.33 -6.13 15.52
C PHE A 44 -8.03 -5.01 16.31
N VAL A 45 -7.29 -4.42 17.23
CA VAL A 45 -7.69 -3.22 17.97
C VAL A 45 -6.84 -2.05 17.50
N SER A 46 -7.49 -0.94 17.20
CA SER A 46 -6.82 0.31 16.82
C SER A 46 -7.32 1.48 17.65
N LEU A 47 -6.72 2.64 17.44
CA LEU A 47 -7.24 3.90 17.94
C LEU A 47 -7.86 4.69 16.78
N ASP A 48 -9.01 5.30 17.03
CA ASP A 48 -9.56 6.29 16.12
C ASP A 48 -8.59 7.47 15.99
N PHE A 49 -8.37 7.91 14.76
CA PHE A 49 -7.43 8.98 14.45
C PHE A 49 -7.78 10.34 15.10
N TYR A 50 -9.06 10.64 15.24
CA TYR A 50 -9.51 11.94 15.78
C TYR A 50 -9.82 11.89 17.27
N SER A 51 -10.58 10.89 17.73
CA SER A 51 -11.01 10.78 19.13
C SER A 51 -9.99 10.08 20.03
N ASN A 52 -9.04 9.34 19.43
CA ASN A 52 -8.08 8.47 20.14
C ASN A 52 -8.76 7.37 21.00
N GLU A 53 -10.01 7.06 20.71
CA GLU A 53 -10.75 5.96 21.35
C GLU A 53 -10.39 4.63 20.71
N LYS A 54 -10.47 3.56 21.49
CA LYS A 54 -10.27 2.19 21.00
C LYS A 54 -11.40 1.79 20.06
N VAL A 55 -11.04 1.23 18.91
CA VAL A 55 -11.97 0.72 17.89
C VAL A 55 -11.58 -0.71 17.53
N LEU A 56 -12.54 -1.59 17.50
CA LEU A 56 -12.36 -2.97 17.03
C LEU A 56 -12.54 -3.04 15.51
N SER A 57 -11.70 -3.80 14.82
CA SER A 57 -11.85 -4.03 13.38
C SER A 57 -13.22 -4.58 13.01
N ASP A 58 -13.80 -5.45 13.86
CA ASP A 58 -15.12 -6.01 13.66
C ASP A 58 -16.26 -4.99 13.74
N ASP A 59 -16.05 -3.85 14.39
CA ASP A 59 -17.01 -2.74 14.39
C ASP A 59 -16.99 -1.93 13.11
N ILE A 60 -15.85 -1.90 12.42
CA ILE A 60 -15.64 -1.18 11.16
C ILE A 60 -16.06 -2.06 9.98
N PHE A 61 -15.51 -3.27 9.90
CA PHE A 61 -15.69 -4.17 8.75
C PHE A 61 -16.92 -5.06 8.93
N LYS A 62 -18.06 -4.62 8.40
CA LYS A 62 -19.33 -5.37 8.45
C LYS A 62 -19.52 -6.16 7.15
N LYS A 63 -20.11 -7.36 7.23
CA LYS A 63 -20.52 -8.13 6.05
C LYS A 63 -21.52 -7.35 5.19
N GLY A 64 -21.53 -7.63 3.90
CA GLY A 64 -22.44 -6.99 2.94
C GLY A 64 -21.88 -5.73 2.28
N ASN A 65 -20.72 -5.23 2.71
CA ASN A 65 -20.09 -4.03 2.17
C ASN A 65 -18.71 -4.31 1.57
N TYR A 66 -18.33 -3.53 0.56
CA TYR A 66 -16.94 -3.44 0.10
C TYR A 66 -16.17 -2.39 0.90
N TYR A 67 -14.91 -2.70 1.21
CA TYR A 67 -14.00 -1.78 1.87
C TYR A 67 -12.70 -1.65 1.07
N LEU A 68 -12.20 -0.45 1.00
CA LEU A 68 -10.86 -0.16 0.52
C LEU A 68 -10.04 0.34 1.71
N VAL A 69 -9.11 -0.49 2.18
CA VAL A 69 -8.19 -0.14 3.27
C VAL A 69 -6.91 0.37 2.65
N ASN A 70 -6.61 1.64 2.87
CA ASN A 70 -5.41 2.29 2.36
C ASN A 70 -4.47 2.64 3.52
N ILE A 71 -3.23 2.17 3.44
CA ILE A 71 -2.17 2.46 4.42
C ILE A 71 -1.36 3.63 3.89
N TRP A 72 -1.30 4.71 4.66
CA TRP A 72 -0.75 5.98 4.23
C TRP A 72 -0.04 6.75 5.36
N SER A 73 0.76 7.75 4.97
CA SER A 73 1.40 8.69 5.90
C SER A 73 1.55 10.06 5.26
N SER A 74 1.64 11.11 6.05
CA SER A 74 1.87 12.47 5.57
C SER A 74 3.26 12.69 4.97
N TRP A 75 4.26 11.96 5.46
CA TRP A 75 5.63 11.99 4.96
C TRP A 75 5.86 11.17 3.69
N CYS A 76 4.86 10.42 3.22
CA CYS A 76 4.94 9.53 2.07
C CYS A 76 4.63 10.29 0.77
N ILE A 77 5.63 10.56 -0.05
CA ILE A 77 5.46 11.26 -1.33
C ILE A 77 4.54 10.49 -2.30
N PRO A 78 4.69 9.15 -2.51
CA PRO A 78 3.78 8.40 -3.36
C PRO A 78 2.33 8.40 -2.86
N CYS A 79 2.09 8.51 -1.53
CA CYS A 79 0.73 8.62 -0.98
C CYS A 79 0.05 9.92 -1.44
N ARG A 80 0.83 11.00 -1.58
CA ARG A 80 0.32 12.26 -2.11
C ARG A 80 -0.07 12.13 -3.59
N SER A 81 0.68 11.35 -4.37
CA SER A 81 0.39 11.15 -5.80
C SER A 81 -0.86 10.30 -6.08
N GLU A 82 -1.19 9.35 -5.20
CA GLU A 82 -2.41 8.52 -5.32
C GLU A 82 -3.68 9.22 -4.81
N HIS A 83 -3.53 10.25 -3.98
CA HIS A 83 -4.64 10.88 -3.25
C HIS A 83 -5.82 11.33 -4.14
N PRO A 84 -5.60 11.89 -5.35
CA PRO A 84 -6.69 12.22 -6.27
C PRO A 84 -7.56 11.01 -6.66
N PHE A 85 -6.97 9.81 -6.75
CA PHE A 85 -7.73 8.59 -7.05
C PHE A 85 -8.58 8.16 -5.85
N LEU A 86 -8.06 8.29 -4.61
CA LEU A 86 -8.81 8.03 -3.39
C LEU A 86 -10.01 8.99 -3.26
N ILE A 87 -9.84 10.27 -3.55
CA ILE A 87 -10.94 11.26 -3.59
C ILE A 87 -12.02 10.86 -4.61
N ARG A 88 -11.61 10.38 -5.80
CA ARG A 88 -12.57 9.89 -6.81
C ARG A 88 -13.30 8.63 -6.34
N LEU A 89 -12.62 7.71 -5.65
CA LEU A 89 -13.21 6.48 -5.11
C LEU A 89 -14.19 6.76 -3.95
N LYS A 90 -14.05 7.87 -3.22
CA LYS A 90 -14.98 8.29 -2.17
C LYS A 90 -16.44 8.38 -2.68
N ASN A 91 -16.63 8.74 -3.95
CA ASN A 91 -17.94 8.86 -4.58
C ASN A 91 -18.50 7.52 -5.11
N SER A 92 -17.75 6.42 -4.93
CA SER A 92 -18.15 5.07 -5.32
C SER A 92 -18.88 4.37 -4.17
N LYS A 93 -19.52 3.22 -4.46
CA LYS A 93 -20.18 2.37 -3.44
C LYS A 93 -19.17 1.54 -2.63
N ILE A 94 -18.12 2.19 -2.13
CA ILE A 94 -17.06 1.54 -1.35
C ILE A 94 -16.74 2.37 -0.11
N ASN A 95 -16.54 1.70 1.02
CA ASN A 95 -16.13 2.36 2.25
C ASN A 95 -14.60 2.47 2.28
N LEU A 96 -14.07 3.69 2.24
CA LEU A 96 -12.64 3.93 2.36
C LEU A 96 -12.24 4.04 3.83
N VAL A 97 -11.33 3.16 4.26
CA VAL A 97 -10.73 3.18 5.59
C VAL A 97 -9.25 3.51 5.46
N GLY A 98 -8.82 4.60 6.08
CA GLY A 98 -7.41 4.98 6.12
C GLY A 98 -6.71 4.40 7.36
N ILE A 99 -5.53 3.82 7.18
CA ILE A 99 -4.63 3.47 8.29
C ILE A 99 -3.44 4.41 8.23
N ASN A 100 -3.35 5.32 9.19
CA ASN A 100 -2.27 6.30 9.28
C ASN A 100 -1.06 5.65 9.96
N TYR A 101 -0.05 5.30 9.17
CA TYR A 101 1.09 4.48 9.54
C TYR A 101 2.26 5.33 10.03
N LYS A 102 2.70 5.10 11.28
CA LYS A 102 3.92 5.70 11.88
C LYS A 102 4.07 7.19 11.57
N ASP A 103 3.03 7.96 11.83
CA ASP A 103 2.94 9.36 11.42
C ASP A 103 2.73 10.30 12.62
N ASN A 104 3.07 11.57 12.42
CA ASN A 104 2.71 12.63 13.35
C ASN A 104 1.28 13.09 13.05
N ILE A 105 0.41 13.08 14.05
CA ILE A 105 -1.01 13.39 13.89
C ILE A 105 -1.27 14.79 13.34
N ASN A 106 -0.45 15.78 13.71
CA ASN A 106 -0.61 17.16 13.23
C ASN A 106 -0.25 17.25 11.74
N ASN A 107 0.86 16.60 11.32
CA ASN A 107 1.26 16.55 9.92
C ASN A 107 0.22 15.79 9.08
N ALA A 108 -0.31 14.69 9.62
CA ALA A 108 -1.38 13.93 8.97
C ALA A 108 -2.66 14.76 8.80
N LYS A 109 -3.04 15.55 9.81
CA LYS A 109 -4.18 16.48 9.70
C LYS A 109 -3.94 17.58 8.65
N VAL A 110 -2.73 18.15 8.60
CA VAL A 110 -2.36 19.14 7.57
C VAL A 110 -2.47 18.52 6.18
N PHE A 111 -1.94 17.31 5.98
CA PHE A 111 -2.03 16.57 4.73
C PHE A 111 -3.49 16.40 4.25
N LEU A 112 -4.39 15.98 5.16
CA LEU A 112 -5.80 15.78 4.84
C LEU A 112 -6.55 17.12 4.60
N ASN A 113 -6.14 18.19 5.27
CA ASN A 113 -6.71 19.53 5.05
C ASN A 113 -6.30 20.10 3.69
N GLU A 114 -5.06 19.87 3.25
CA GLU A 114 -4.56 20.33 1.95
C GLU A 114 -5.17 19.55 0.78
N LEU A 115 -5.28 18.23 0.88
CA LEU A 115 -5.64 17.36 -0.23
C LEU A 115 -7.11 16.88 -0.19
N GLY A 116 -7.82 17.18 0.90
CA GLY A 116 -9.13 16.64 1.20
C GLY A 116 -9.07 15.30 1.93
N ASN A 117 -10.15 14.93 2.62
CA ASN A 117 -10.25 13.65 3.31
C ASN A 117 -11.11 12.66 2.51
N PRO A 118 -10.53 11.59 1.91
CA PRO A 118 -11.28 10.57 1.18
C PRO A 118 -11.94 9.54 2.10
N TYR A 119 -11.45 9.38 3.33
CA TYR A 119 -11.78 8.28 4.21
C TYR A 119 -13.09 8.48 4.98
N SER A 120 -13.89 7.42 5.11
CA SER A 120 -15.04 7.35 6.00
C SER A 120 -14.63 7.11 7.45
N LYS A 121 -13.49 6.43 7.65
CA LYS A 121 -12.87 6.15 8.96
C LYS A 121 -11.37 6.20 8.82
N ILE A 122 -10.68 6.74 9.82
CA ILE A 122 -9.21 6.71 9.88
C ILE A 122 -8.79 6.08 11.21
N LEU A 123 -7.84 5.16 11.12
CA LEU A 123 -7.24 4.45 12.24
C LEU A 123 -5.78 4.88 12.40
N SER A 124 -5.33 4.92 13.64
CA SER A 124 -3.95 5.26 13.98
C SER A 124 -3.12 4.00 14.20
N ASP A 125 -2.06 3.83 13.42
CA ASP A 125 -1.10 2.71 13.53
C ASP A 125 0.29 3.25 13.88
N LYS A 126 0.44 3.74 15.12
CA LYS A 126 1.66 4.40 15.60
C LYS A 126 2.89 3.49 15.54
N ASP A 127 2.71 2.22 15.83
CA ASP A 127 3.80 1.23 15.90
C ASP A 127 3.93 0.41 14.61
N GLY A 128 2.98 0.53 13.69
CA GLY A 128 2.96 -0.19 12.42
C GLY A 128 2.51 -1.65 12.53
N VAL A 129 1.98 -2.06 13.69
CA VAL A 129 1.59 -3.45 13.96
C VAL A 129 0.40 -3.86 13.12
N ILE A 130 -0.63 -3.00 13.02
CA ILE A 130 -1.85 -3.28 12.24
C ILE A 130 -1.52 -3.47 10.77
N SER A 131 -0.66 -2.62 10.21
CA SER A 131 -0.21 -2.72 8.83
C SER A 131 0.51 -4.05 8.56
N ILE A 132 1.37 -4.50 9.49
CA ILE A 132 2.07 -5.78 9.39
C ILE A 132 1.09 -6.96 9.47
N GLU A 133 0.11 -6.93 10.37
CA GLU A 133 -0.93 -7.97 10.51
C GLU A 133 -1.80 -8.10 9.26
N LEU A 134 -2.09 -6.99 8.59
CA LEU A 134 -2.73 -6.96 7.27
C LEU A 134 -1.83 -7.53 6.17
N GLY A 135 -0.53 -7.66 6.42
CA GLY A 135 0.45 -8.12 5.45
C GLY A 135 1.00 -7.01 4.56
N ALA A 136 1.01 -5.76 5.04
CA ALA A 136 1.65 -4.66 4.35
C ALA A 136 3.17 -4.66 4.58
N TYR A 137 3.89 -4.15 3.58
CA TYR A 137 5.35 -4.01 3.60
C TYR A 137 5.80 -2.55 3.70
N GLY A 138 4.90 -1.61 3.40
CA GLY A 138 5.21 -0.19 3.42
C GLY A 138 4.03 0.70 3.05
N VAL A 139 4.32 1.94 2.69
CA VAL A 139 3.31 2.94 2.28
C VAL A 139 3.68 3.51 0.90
N PRO A 140 2.66 3.74 0.02
CA PRO A 140 1.27 3.35 0.21
C PRO A 140 1.03 1.88 -0.16
N GLU A 141 0.09 1.25 0.52
CA GLU A 141 -0.48 -0.03 0.13
C GLU A 141 -2.00 -0.01 0.31
N THR A 142 -2.70 -0.71 -0.59
CA THR A 142 -4.16 -0.69 -0.58
C THR A 142 -4.71 -2.11 -0.68
N PHE A 143 -5.70 -2.43 0.17
CA PHE A 143 -6.38 -3.72 0.21
C PHE A 143 -7.85 -3.55 -0.14
N LEU A 144 -8.33 -4.28 -1.14
CA LEU A 144 -9.75 -4.37 -1.45
C LEU A 144 -10.35 -5.58 -0.72
N ILE A 145 -11.36 -5.33 0.08
CA ILE A 145 -12.06 -6.32 0.90
C ILE A 145 -13.50 -6.45 0.37
N ASN A 146 -13.91 -7.68 0.14
CA ASN A 146 -15.25 -7.98 -0.37
C ASN A 146 -16.32 -8.03 0.74
N LYS A 147 -17.57 -8.31 0.35
CA LYS A 147 -18.74 -8.36 1.23
C LYS A 147 -18.69 -9.47 2.30
N GLU A 148 -17.82 -10.46 2.10
CA GLU A 148 -17.57 -11.57 3.01
C GLU A 148 -16.40 -11.31 3.98
N LYS A 149 -15.85 -10.08 3.99
CA LYS A 149 -14.67 -9.67 4.78
C LYS A 149 -13.38 -10.37 4.33
N VAL A 150 -13.28 -10.75 3.05
CA VAL A 150 -12.11 -11.38 2.46
C VAL A 150 -11.32 -10.36 1.64
N ILE A 151 -10.01 -10.34 1.80
CA ILE A 151 -9.09 -9.55 0.97
C ILE A 151 -9.03 -10.20 -0.40
N ILE A 152 -9.54 -9.51 -1.42
CA ILE A 152 -9.59 -9.99 -2.81
C ILE A 152 -8.55 -9.37 -3.72
N LYS A 153 -7.98 -8.24 -3.29
CA LYS A 153 -6.90 -7.57 -4.02
C LYS A 153 -5.99 -6.81 -3.08
N LYS A 154 -4.70 -6.87 -3.35
CA LYS A 154 -3.66 -6.04 -2.73
C LYS A 154 -2.97 -5.24 -3.82
N ILE A 155 -2.81 -3.94 -3.60
CA ILE A 155 -2.06 -3.02 -4.47
C ILE A 155 -0.88 -2.53 -3.67
N ILE A 156 0.33 -2.80 -4.17
CA ILE A 156 1.60 -2.36 -3.59
C ILE A 156 2.04 -1.12 -4.35
N GLY A 157 2.31 -0.04 -3.63
CA GLY A 157 2.59 1.27 -4.21
C GLY A 157 1.34 2.07 -4.52
N PRO A 158 1.49 3.25 -5.17
CA PRO A 158 0.41 4.20 -5.35
C PRO A 158 -0.65 3.70 -6.36
N ILE A 159 -1.92 3.98 -6.04
CA ILE A 159 -3.03 3.78 -6.97
C ILE A 159 -2.81 4.68 -8.20
N ASN A 160 -2.91 4.07 -9.38
CA ASN A 160 -2.82 4.71 -10.68
C ASN A 160 -4.13 4.51 -11.49
N ASN A 161 -4.17 4.96 -12.74
CA ASN A 161 -5.35 4.81 -13.61
C ASN A 161 -5.76 3.35 -13.83
N GLU A 162 -4.81 2.43 -13.92
CA GLU A 162 -5.06 1.02 -14.16
C GLU A 162 -5.68 0.37 -12.92
N SER A 163 -5.02 0.49 -11.76
CA SER A 163 -5.52 -0.05 -10.49
C SER A 163 -6.85 0.60 -10.06
N TYR A 164 -7.04 1.90 -10.33
CA TYR A 164 -8.34 2.56 -10.14
C TYR A 164 -9.46 1.89 -10.94
N LYS A 165 -9.26 1.66 -12.24
CA LYS A 165 -10.24 0.99 -13.10
C LYS A 165 -10.51 -0.45 -12.63
N GLU A 166 -9.47 -1.16 -12.22
CA GLU A 166 -9.59 -2.52 -11.67
C GLU A 166 -10.45 -2.53 -10.41
N ILE A 167 -10.17 -1.64 -9.43
CA ILE A 167 -10.99 -1.51 -8.21
C ILE A 167 -12.45 -1.29 -8.57
N VAL A 168 -12.74 -0.31 -9.44
CA VAL A 168 -14.11 0.04 -9.84
C VAL A 168 -14.82 -1.15 -10.50
N ASN A 169 -14.12 -1.96 -11.28
CA ASN A 169 -14.70 -3.14 -11.93
C ASN A 169 -14.99 -4.27 -10.94
N LEU A 170 -14.17 -4.42 -9.88
CA LEU A 170 -14.35 -5.48 -8.88
C LEU A 170 -15.49 -5.20 -7.88
N ILE A 171 -15.94 -3.96 -7.76
CA ILE A 171 -17.02 -3.54 -6.83
C ILE A 171 -18.39 -3.35 -7.49
N LYS A 172 -18.47 -3.49 -8.81
CA LYS A 172 -19.73 -3.47 -9.58
C LYS A 172 -20.52 -4.74 -9.34
#